data_d8457fddd6944e057830ab4d9f205344
#
_entry.id   d8457fddd6944e057830ab4d9f205344
#
_cell.length_a   1.000
_cell.length_b   1.000
_cell.length_c   1.000
_cell.angle_alpha   90.00
_cell.angle_beta   90.00
_cell.angle_gamma   90.00
#
_symmetry.space_group_name_H-M   'P 1'
#
loop_
_entity.id
_entity.type
_entity.pdbx_description
1 polymer ?
#
loop_
_entity_poly.entity_id
_entity_poly.type
_entity_poly.pdbx_seq_one_letter_code
_entity_poly.pdbx_strand_id
1 'polypeptide(L)'
;LNEDDRQELALRGIELAPSGMERMGVELQNLYAALAQPTEGLTVSYPVTDVSGSELRPAFVVERLRKLFPDLQMERESSGKEYRLTALGPALETAGQRRNSTLWQYFRQDPDTARRLDAMEYAAAARRGSLSPAAVRVVYGQRISMTASRLERIRSCHFAYFMEYGLRAKPREPAAFDAPQIGTFLHYLLENVTRDVLAQGGFAAVDNDRLHGLVRQYIDQYAAQELHNFQNRNARFQYLFRRLRNTAYAVIDQVAEELRHSDFIPMAFELSFGGKNGTLPAVTISQPDGELRVGGKVDRVDGWIRDDKLYLRVVDYKSGKKKFDLANVRMGLDIQMLLYLFALQKEGKRYFGREIEPAGVLYLPARDEILSMERNVTPEALEKEREKTLKRSGLLLGEPQVLQAMEHEALTEPHYLPLRVNRSGDLSGSIASAAQLGRLGNYVDRLLRQISAELHSGNIDADPCCHSEEDSQCRFCDWASACHFRDGQDRDHLRYILPVKPEEFWQELEEGGGEPWQN
;
A
#
# COMPACT_ATOMS: atom_id res chain seq x y z
N LEU A 1 1.68 -34.11 6.09
CA LEU A 1 2.34 -35.00 7.05
C LEU A 1 1.26 -35.62 7.95
N ASN A 2 1.16 -36.95 7.96
CA ASN A 2 0.31 -37.67 8.90
C ASN A 2 0.94 -37.71 10.31
N GLU A 3 0.27 -38.29 11.27
CA GLU A 3 0.76 -38.33 12.66
C GLU A 3 1.99 -39.21 12.80
N ASP A 4 2.09 -40.30 12.03
CA ASP A 4 3.24 -41.21 12.06
C ASP A 4 4.49 -40.51 11.48
N ASP A 5 4.36 -39.78 10.38
CA ASP A 5 5.44 -38.95 9.81
C ASP A 5 5.95 -37.93 10.84
N ARG A 6 5.03 -37.34 11.61
CA ARG A 6 5.36 -36.34 12.63
C ARG A 6 6.15 -36.94 13.77
N GLN A 7 5.74 -38.13 14.25
CA GLN A 7 6.45 -38.84 15.30
C GLN A 7 7.87 -39.25 14.86
N GLU A 8 8.01 -39.71 13.61
CA GLU A 8 9.33 -40.08 13.08
C GLU A 8 10.26 -38.87 12.99
N LEU A 9 9.75 -37.72 12.58
CA LEU A 9 10.52 -36.48 12.53
C LEU A 9 10.88 -35.97 13.92
N ALA A 10 9.96 -36.06 14.88
CA ALA A 10 10.23 -35.71 16.27
C ALA A 10 11.33 -36.61 16.90
N LEU A 11 11.32 -37.91 16.59
CA LEU A 11 12.39 -38.83 17.03
C LEU A 11 13.77 -38.46 16.46
N ARG A 12 13.80 -37.78 15.32
CA ARG A 12 15.02 -37.23 14.70
C ARG A 12 15.40 -35.84 15.20
N GLY A 13 14.69 -35.30 16.21
CA GLY A 13 14.95 -33.98 16.79
C GLY A 13 14.45 -32.82 15.94
N ILE A 14 13.56 -33.07 14.96
CA ILE A 14 12.96 -32.03 14.11
C ILE A 14 11.65 -31.58 14.76
N GLU A 15 11.65 -30.37 15.30
CA GLU A 15 10.43 -29.73 15.80
C GLU A 15 9.55 -29.27 14.64
N LEU A 16 8.30 -29.73 14.60
CA LEU A 16 7.29 -29.31 13.65
C LEU A 16 6.32 -28.34 14.31
N ALA A 17 5.72 -27.45 13.48
CA ALA A 17 4.58 -26.64 13.92
C ALA A 17 3.43 -27.54 14.43
N PRO A 18 2.59 -27.07 15.37
CA PRO A 18 1.50 -27.86 15.93
C PRO A 18 0.63 -28.54 14.88
N SER A 19 0.27 -29.81 15.11
CA SER A 19 -0.65 -30.57 14.27
C SER A 19 -2.07 -29.96 14.28
N GLY A 20 -2.94 -30.42 13.39
CA GLY A 20 -4.36 -30.03 13.42
C GLY A 20 -5.03 -30.41 14.74
N MET A 21 -4.70 -31.57 15.30
CA MET A 21 -5.18 -32.05 16.60
C MET A 21 -4.72 -31.17 17.76
N GLU A 22 -3.43 -30.84 17.80
CA GLU A 22 -2.87 -29.96 18.83
C GLU A 22 -3.46 -28.56 18.78
N ARG A 23 -3.62 -27.97 17.57
CA ARG A 23 -4.29 -26.69 17.40
C ARG A 23 -5.74 -26.74 17.87
N MET A 24 -6.46 -27.78 17.50
CA MET A 24 -7.84 -27.97 17.96
C MET A 24 -7.90 -28.10 19.49
N GLY A 25 -6.94 -28.80 20.13
CA GLY A 25 -6.83 -28.88 21.58
C GLY A 25 -6.64 -27.51 22.24
N VAL A 26 -5.77 -26.66 21.68
CA VAL A 26 -5.57 -25.29 22.16
C VAL A 26 -6.81 -24.43 21.97
N GLU A 27 -7.50 -24.53 20.83
CA GLU A 27 -8.77 -23.82 20.59
C GLU A 27 -9.86 -24.24 21.56
N LEU A 28 -9.98 -25.54 21.84
CA LEU A 28 -10.93 -26.05 22.85
C LEU A 28 -10.61 -25.55 24.25
N GLN A 29 -9.34 -25.50 24.62
CA GLN A 29 -8.91 -24.95 25.90
C GLN A 29 -9.21 -23.46 26.02
N ASN A 30 -8.96 -22.69 24.97
CA ASN A 30 -9.29 -21.26 24.92
C ASN A 30 -10.79 -21.04 25.03
N LEU A 31 -11.58 -21.85 24.33
CA LEU A 31 -13.03 -21.82 24.39
C LEU A 31 -13.54 -22.14 25.80
N TYR A 32 -13.01 -23.19 26.42
CA TYR A 32 -13.35 -23.55 27.81
C TYR A 32 -13.01 -22.41 28.78
N ALA A 33 -11.83 -21.82 28.65
CA ALA A 33 -11.42 -20.69 29.48
C ALA A 33 -12.38 -19.49 29.31
N ALA A 34 -12.74 -19.16 28.06
CA ALA A 34 -13.67 -18.07 27.77
C ALA A 34 -15.07 -18.31 28.36
N LEU A 35 -15.59 -19.55 28.25
CA LEU A 35 -16.91 -19.91 28.79
C LEU A 35 -16.94 -20.01 30.31
N ALA A 36 -15.79 -20.30 30.96
CA ALA A 36 -15.67 -20.43 32.41
C ALA A 36 -15.41 -19.12 33.16
N GLN A 37 -15.07 -18.03 32.44
CA GLN A 37 -14.76 -16.72 33.08
C GLN A 37 -15.99 -15.95 33.60
N PRO A 38 -17.17 -15.99 32.97
CA PRO A 38 -18.31 -15.22 33.43
C PRO A 38 -18.77 -15.65 34.83
N THR A 39 -19.01 -14.66 35.73
CA THR A 39 -19.44 -14.89 37.10
C THR A 39 -20.92 -14.64 37.33
N GLU A 40 -21.59 -13.88 36.46
CA GLU A 40 -22.99 -13.50 36.62
C GLU A 40 -23.87 -14.01 35.48
N GLY A 41 -23.38 -13.96 34.22
CA GLY A 41 -24.16 -14.39 33.09
C GLY A 41 -23.31 -14.58 31.84
N LEU A 42 -23.73 -15.48 30.98
CA LEU A 42 -23.11 -15.79 29.70
C LEU A 42 -24.16 -15.75 28.58
N THR A 43 -23.91 -14.94 27.57
CA THR A 43 -24.72 -14.93 26.34
C THR A 43 -23.84 -15.44 25.18
N VAL A 44 -24.33 -16.43 24.46
CA VAL A 44 -23.67 -16.97 23.26
C VAL A 44 -24.55 -16.66 22.06
N SER A 45 -23.98 -15.99 21.07
CA SER A 45 -24.68 -15.64 19.82
C SER A 45 -23.92 -16.16 18.60
N TYR A 46 -24.64 -16.44 17.54
CA TYR A 46 -24.07 -16.81 16.25
C TYR A 46 -24.94 -16.29 15.10
N PRO A 47 -24.34 -15.90 13.96
CA PRO A 47 -25.12 -15.52 12.78
C PRO A 47 -25.71 -16.75 12.10
N VAL A 48 -26.93 -16.65 11.63
CA VAL A 48 -27.62 -17.72 10.86
C VAL A 48 -27.39 -17.59 9.36
N THR A 49 -26.95 -16.39 8.91
CA THR A 49 -26.56 -16.12 7.52
C THR A 49 -25.32 -15.25 7.49
N ASP A 50 -24.53 -15.34 6.44
CA ASP A 50 -23.47 -14.40 6.13
C ASP A 50 -24.03 -13.09 5.52
N VAL A 51 -23.13 -12.16 5.16
CA VAL A 51 -23.50 -10.87 4.53
C VAL A 51 -24.12 -11.03 3.14
N SER A 52 -23.91 -12.16 2.47
CA SER A 52 -24.50 -12.49 1.16
C SER A 52 -25.87 -13.19 1.27
N GLY A 53 -26.30 -13.50 2.50
CA GLY A 53 -27.54 -14.24 2.76
C GLY A 53 -27.40 -15.76 2.74
N SER A 54 -26.19 -16.30 2.57
CA SER A 54 -25.94 -17.75 2.61
C SER A 54 -26.06 -18.28 4.04
N GLU A 55 -26.70 -19.43 4.20
CA GLU A 55 -26.94 -20.03 5.51
C GLU A 55 -25.64 -20.47 6.18
N LEU A 56 -25.47 -20.07 7.44
CA LEU A 56 -24.34 -20.47 8.29
C LEU A 56 -24.79 -21.49 9.34
N ARG A 57 -23.95 -22.50 9.54
CA ARG A 57 -24.19 -23.49 10.59
C ARG A 57 -23.58 -23.04 11.92
N PRO A 58 -24.30 -23.26 13.04
CA PRO A 58 -23.74 -22.98 14.36
C PRO A 58 -22.49 -23.81 14.63
N ALA A 59 -21.52 -23.21 15.34
CA ALA A 59 -20.36 -23.95 15.81
C ALA A 59 -20.78 -25.09 16.75
N PHE A 60 -20.03 -26.18 16.76
CA PHE A 60 -20.34 -27.38 17.59
C PHE A 60 -20.53 -27.05 19.08
N VAL A 61 -19.89 -26.00 19.58
CA VAL A 61 -20.03 -25.56 20.98
C VAL A 61 -21.47 -25.17 21.32
N VAL A 62 -22.19 -24.57 20.40
CA VAL A 62 -23.62 -24.19 20.61
C VAL A 62 -24.45 -25.41 20.85
N GLU A 63 -24.28 -26.46 20.05
CA GLU A 63 -24.98 -27.72 20.25
C GLU A 63 -24.57 -28.43 21.55
N ARG A 64 -23.29 -28.34 21.93
CA ARG A 64 -22.80 -28.92 23.18
C ARG A 64 -23.38 -28.19 24.39
N LEU A 65 -23.49 -26.87 24.35
CA LEU A 65 -24.15 -26.08 25.40
C LEU A 65 -25.62 -26.44 25.53
N ARG A 66 -26.35 -26.60 24.42
CA ARG A 66 -27.77 -27.04 24.43
C ARG A 66 -27.97 -28.43 25.03
N LYS A 67 -27.00 -29.35 24.83
CA LYS A 67 -27.04 -30.68 25.44
C LYS A 67 -26.74 -30.63 26.95
N LEU A 68 -25.83 -29.74 27.38
CA LEU A 68 -25.51 -29.56 28.80
C LEU A 68 -26.60 -28.82 29.58
N PHE A 69 -27.31 -27.91 28.89
CA PHE A 69 -28.35 -27.07 29.46
C PHE A 69 -29.64 -27.21 28.63
N PRO A 70 -30.43 -28.30 28.83
CA PRO A 70 -31.62 -28.56 27.99
C PRO A 70 -32.70 -27.48 28.06
N ASP A 71 -32.76 -26.76 29.18
CA ASP A 71 -33.74 -25.68 29.40
C ASP A 71 -33.30 -24.34 28.76
N LEU A 72 -32.15 -24.31 28.08
CA LEU A 72 -31.65 -23.10 27.43
C LEU A 72 -32.54 -22.72 26.24
N GLN A 73 -33.16 -21.57 26.35
CA GLN A 73 -34.00 -21.03 25.28
C GLN A 73 -33.14 -20.30 24.25
N MET A 74 -33.41 -20.55 22.97
CA MET A 74 -32.84 -19.81 21.87
C MET A 74 -33.73 -18.65 21.50
N GLU A 75 -33.18 -17.45 21.64
CA GLU A 75 -33.83 -16.23 21.19
C GLU A 75 -33.34 -15.84 19.82
N ARG A 76 -34.24 -15.35 18.96
CA ARG A 76 -33.84 -14.73 17.69
C ARG A 76 -33.84 -13.21 17.86
N GLU A 77 -32.94 -12.51 17.17
CA GLU A 77 -32.91 -11.05 17.21
C GLU A 77 -34.26 -10.39 16.84
N SER A 78 -35.07 -11.09 16.05
CA SER A 78 -36.43 -10.65 15.68
C SER A 78 -37.48 -10.87 16.79
N SER A 79 -37.21 -11.77 17.75
CA SER A 79 -38.08 -12.02 18.89
C SER A 79 -37.57 -11.23 20.10
N GLY A 80 -38.42 -10.43 20.72
CA GLY A 80 -38.04 -9.75 21.97
C GLY A 80 -37.49 -8.32 21.83
N LYS A 81 -37.97 -7.56 20.84
CA LYS A 81 -37.65 -6.11 20.78
C LYS A 81 -38.20 -5.33 22.00
N GLU A 82 -39.07 -5.95 22.76
CA GLU A 82 -39.69 -5.35 23.94
C GLU A 82 -38.68 -5.02 25.06
N TYR A 83 -37.64 -5.83 25.23
CA TYR A 83 -36.62 -5.53 26.24
C TYR A 83 -35.85 -4.21 25.95
N ARG A 84 -35.77 -3.79 24.68
CA ARG A 84 -35.18 -2.49 24.33
C ARG A 84 -36.01 -1.31 24.82
N LEU A 85 -37.27 -1.53 25.12
CA LEU A 85 -38.19 -0.50 25.63
C LEU A 85 -38.05 -0.28 27.15
N THR A 86 -37.32 -1.14 27.84
CA THR A 86 -37.13 -1.04 29.30
C THR A 86 -36.15 0.06 29.71
N ALA A 87 -35.34 0.59 28.77
CA ALA A 87 -34.41 1.70 29.02
C ALA A 87 -34.56 2.78 27.93
N LEU A 88 -34.46 4.04 28.33
CA LEU A 88 -34.71 5.20 27.47
C LEU A 88 -33.81 5.23 26.22
N GLY A 89 -32.50 4.97 26.37
CA GLY A 89 -31.55 4.97 25.26
C GLY A 89 -31.92 3.99 24.14
N PRO A 90 -31.95 2.67 24.41
CA PRO A 90 -32.37 1.65 23.44
C PRO A 90 -33.78 1.86 22.88
N ALA A 91 -34.69 2.39 23.67
CA ALA A 91 -36.03 2.70 23.20
C ALA A 91 -36.05 3.85 22.18
N LEU A 92 -35.28 4.92 22.42
CA LEU A 92 -35.09 6.02 21.46
C LEU A 92 -34.41 5.57 20.18
N GLU A 93 -33.36 4.73 20.26
CA GLU A 93 -32.71 4.15 19.08
C GLU A 93 -33.72 3.34 18.25
N THR A 94 -34.56 2.52 18.92
CA THR A 94 -35.62 1.73 18.25
C THR A 94 -36.65 2.65 17.59
N ALA A 95 -37.04 3.74 18.25
CA ALA A 95 -37.94 4.75 17.68
C ALA A 95 -37.31 5.43 16.45
N GLY A 96 -36.02 5.79 16.53
CA GLY A 96 -35.28 6.43 15.44
C GLY A 96 -35.15 5.57 14.18
N GLN A 97 -35.08 4.24 14.32
CA GLN A 97 -35.03 3.31 13.19
C GLN A 97 -36.29 3.28 12.34
N ARG A 98 -37.44 3.64 12.88
CA ARG A 98 -38.75 3.63 12.21
C ARG A 98 -39.50 4.95 12.42
N ARG A 99 -39.18 5.92 11.60
CA ARG A 99 -39.87 7.21 11.56
C ARG A 99 -41.38 6.99 11.46
N ASN A 100 -42.15 7.82 12.18
CA ASN A 100 -43.62 7.77 12.24
C ASN A 100 -44.22 6.48 12.85
N SER A 101 -43.41 5.61 13.48
CA SER A 101 -43.96 4.51 14.29
C SER A 101 -44.67 5.03 15.53
N THR A 102 -45.52 4.18 16.13
CA THR A 102 -46.21 4.51 17.40
C THR A 102 -45.22 4.91 18.50
N LEU A 103 -44.07 4.22 18.58
CA LEU A 103 -43.03 4.52 19.54
C LEU A 103 -42.38 5.88 19.26
N TRP A 104 -42.13 6.20 17.98
CA TRP A 104 -41.59 7.50 17.57
C TRP A 104 -42.58 8.63 17.93
N GLN A 105 -43.90 8.45 17.68
CA GLN A 105 -44.93 9.42 18.05
C GLN A 105 -45.04 9.59 19.58
N TYR A 106 -44.87 8.50 20.34
CA TYR A 106 -44.87 8.56 21.80
C TYR A 106 -43.76 9.44 22.33
N PHE A 107 -42.52 9.22 21.86
CA PHE A 107 -41.40 10.03 22.29
C PHE A 107 -41.43 11.49 21.80
N ARG A 108 -42.18 11.78 20.76
CA ARG A 108 -42.41 13.15 20.28
C ARG A 108 -43.30 14.00 21.23
N GLN A 109 -44.00 13.39 22.13
CA GLN A 109 -44.84 14.11 23.07
C GLN A 109 -44.06 14.79 24.21
N ASP A 110 -42.89 14.28 24.53
CA ASP A 110 -41.99 14.88 25.52
C ASP A 110 -40.94 15.74 24.84
N PRO A 111 -40.73 17.00 25.26
CA PRO A 111 -39.80 17.93 24.60
C PRO A 111 -38.34 17.48 24.59
N ASP A 112 -37.86 16.74 25.61
CA ASP A 112 -36.48 16.31 25.68
C ASP A 112 -36.18 15.15 24.73
N THR A 113 -37.08 14.18 24.68
CA THR A 113 -36.95 13.06 23.74
C THR A 113 -37.22 13.49 22.30
N ALA A 114 -38.14 14.44 22.08
CA ALA A 114 -38.39 15.03 20.76
C ALA A 114 -37.12 15.70 20.19
N ARG A 115 -36.41 16.50 21.01
CA ARG A 115 -35.12 17.13 20.61
C ARG A 115 -34.06 16.09 20.26
N ARG A 116 -34.00 14.97 20.96
CA ARG A 116 -33.08 13.86 20.63
C ARG A 116 -33.45 13.17 19.31
N LEU A 117 -34.73 12.95 19.04
CA LEU A 117 -35.20 12.43 17.77
C LEU A 117 -34.90 13.41 16.61
N ASP A 118 -35.11 14.72 16.81
CA ASP A 118 -34.76 15.74 15.85
C ASP A 118 -33.25 15.74 15.54
N ALA A 119 -32.41 15.59 16.58
CA ALA A 119 -30.97 15.48 16.42
C ALA A 119 -30.58 14.20 15.64
N MET A 120 -31.24 13.06 15.88
CA MET A 120 -31.04 11.83 15.12
C MET A 120 -31.46 12.01 13.66
N GLU A 121 -32.62 12.63 13.40
CA GLU A 121 -33.08 12.93 12.04
C GLU A 121 -32.13 13.88 11.32
N TYR A 122 -31.69 14.93 12.00
CA TYR A 122 -30.70 15.86 11.44
C TYR A 122 -29.39 15.15 11.10
N ALA A 123 -28.87 14.33 12.02
CA ALA A 123 -27.66 13.56 11.79
C ALA A 123 -27.83 12.55 10.64
N ALA A 124 -28.98 11.86 10.56
CA ALA A 124 -29.27 10.93 9.48
C ALA A 124 -29.45 11.62 8.11
N ALA A 125 -29.93 12.87 8.11
CA ALA A 125 -30.07 13.68 6.92
C ALA A 125 -28.82 14.49 6.58
N ALA A 126 -27.83 14.56 7.50
CA ALA A 126 -26.61 15.31 7.28
C ALA A 126 -25.83 14.72 6.10
N ARG A 127 -25.35 15.60 5.25
CA ARG A 127 -24.53 15.28 4.09
C ARG A 127 -23.12 15.81 4.33
N ARG A 128 -22.10 15.07 3.84
CA ARG A 128 -20.72 15.55 3.96
C ARG A 128 -20.53 16.92 3.30
N GLY A 129 -21.10 17.08 2.11
CA GLY A 129 -20.93 18.30 1.32
C GLY A 129 -19.47 18.56 0.93
N SER A 130 -19.18 19.79 0.55
CA SER A 130 -17.82 20.25 0.30
C SER A 130 -17.42 21.29 1.35
N LEU A 131 -16.12 21.45 1.57
CA LEU A 131 -15.61 22.53 2.43
C LEU A 131 -15.86 23.89 1.75
N SER A 132 -16.26 24.88 2.52
CA SER A 132 -16.31 26.24 2.01
C SER A 132 -14.91 26.77 1.66
N PRO A 133 -14.76 27.76 0.75
CA PRO A 133 -13.44 28.34 0.45
C PRO A 133 -12.70 28.87 1.69
N ALA A 134 -13.42 29.36 2.69
CA ALA A 134 -12.85 29.78 3.96
C ALA A 134 -12.31 28.59 4.76
N ALA A 135 -13.06 27.48 4.82
CA ALA A 135 -12.62 26.24 5.47
C ALA A 135 -11.40 25.61 4.77
N VAL A 136 -11.38 25.58 3.44
CA VAL A 136 -10.21 25.12 2.66
C VAL A 136 -8.96 25.90 3.03
N ARG A 137 -9.05 27.23 3.14
CA ARG A 137 -7.91 28.08 3.54
C ARG A 137 -7.43 27.79 4.95
N VAL A 138 -8.34 27.50 5.87
CA VAL A 138 -7.99 27.13 7.25
C VAL A 138 -7.33 25.75 7.32
N VAL A 139 -7.88 24.79 6.59
CA VAL A 139 -7.45 23.37 6.64
C VAL A 139 -6.14 23.16 5.87
N TYR A 140 -6.06 23.65 4.64
CA TYR A 140 -4.96 23.39 3.71
C TYR A 140 -4.05 24.59 3.46
N GLY A 141 -4.55 25.81 3.70
CA GLY A 141 -3.86 27.05 3.34
C GLY A 141 -4.11 27.46 1.88
N GLN A 142 -3.61 28.61 1.50
CA GLN A 142 -3.66 29.09 0.10
C GLN A 142 -2.56 28.42 -0.76
N ARG A 143 -1.45 28.04 -0.14
CA ARG A 143 -0.36 27.26 -0.73
C ARG A 143 -0.38 25.87 -0.11
N ILE A 144 -0.81 24.91 -0.91
CA ILE A 144 -0.89 23.52 -0.48
C ILE A 144 0.44 22.83 -0.77
N SER A 145 1.12 22.38 0.27
CA SER A 145 2.38 21.63 0.13
C SER A 145 2.16 20.18 0.54
N MET A 146 2.55 19.24 -0.34
CA MET A 146 2.37 17.82 -0.10
C MET A 146 3.52 16.99 -0.66
N THR A 147 3.58 15.74 -0.25
CA THR A 147 4.47 14.72 -0.82
C THR A 147 3.77 13.96 -1.94
N ALA A 148 4.55 13.30 -2.81
CA ALA A 148 3.99 12.45 -3.86
C ALA A 148 3.09 11.33 -3.31
N SER A 149 3.40 10.77 -2.14
CA SER A 149 2.55 9.77 -1.47
C SER A 149 1.18 10.33 -1.05
N ARG A 150 1.11 11.63 -0.71
CA ARG A 150 -0.17 12.30 -0.41
C ARG A 150 -1.01 12.52 -1.65
N LEU A 151 -0.40 12.69 -2.84
CA LEU A 151 -1.13 12.70 -4.11
C LEU A 151 -1.84 11.37 -4.36
N GLU A 152 -1.17 10.27 -4.13
CA GLU A 152 -1.79 8.94 -4.25
C GLU A 152 -2.92 8.76 -3.23
N ARG A 153 -2.75 9.31 -2.02
CA ARG A 153 -3.78 9.23 -0.98
C ARG A 153 -5.05 9.97 -1.35
N ILE A 154 -4.95 11.19 -1.89
CA ILE A 154 -6.15 11.92 -2.35
C ILE A 154 -6.82 11.21 -3.53
N ARG A 155 -6.03 10.68 -4.47
CA ARG A 155 -6.57 9.90 -5.59
C ARG A 155 -7.21 8.59 -5.13
N SER A 156 -6.77 8.02 -4.02
CA SER A 156 -7.39 6.82 -3.47
C SER A 156 -8.77 7.08 -2.84
N CYS A 157 -8.95 8.21 -2.13
CA CYS A 157 -10.23 8.66 -1.57
C CYS A 157 -10.08 10.06 -0.97
N HIS A 158 -10.91 11.02 -1.42
CA HIS A 158 -10.88 12.39 -0.94
C HIS A 158 -11.22 12.52 0.55
N PHE A 159 -12.20 11.76 1.04
CA PHE A 159 -12.55 11.78 2.46
C PHE A 159 -11.42 11.27 3.35
N ALA A 160 -10.79 10.17 2.95
CA ALA A 160 -9.67 9.63 3.72
C ALA A 160 -8.48 10.60 3.76
N TYR A 161 -8.20 11.29 2.65
CA TYR A 161 -7.21 12.36 2.60
C TYR A 161 -7.57 13.51 3.54
N PHE A 162 -8.83 13.95 3.54
CA PHE A 162 -9.32 15.01 4.43
C PHE A 162 -9.14 14.64 5.91
N MET A 163 -9.50 13.43 6.31
CA MET A 163 -9.30 12.96 7.69
C MET A 163 -7.83 13.00 8.10
N GLU A 164 -6.96 12.46 7.25
CA GLU A 164 -5.55 12.26 7.55
C GLU A 164 -4.74 13.56 7.47
N TYR A 165 -4.95 14.37 6.44
CA TYR A 165 -4.13 15.56 6.16
C TYR A 165 -4.86 16.89 6.37
N GLY A 166 -6.17 16.91 6.26
CA GLY A 166 -7.01 18.06 6.59
C GLY A 166 -7.19 18.19 8.08
N LEU A 167 -7.85 17.24 8.70
CA LEU A 167 -8.09 17.20 10.13
C LEU A 167 -6.87 16.75 10.95
N ARG A 168 -5.87 16.15 10.28
CA ARG A 168 -4.67 15.58 10.91
C ARG A 168 -5.01 14.53 11.98
N ALA A 169 -6.11 13.82 11.76
CA ALA A 169 -6.49 12.69 12.58
C ALA A 169 -5.42 11.60 12.50
N LYS A 170 -5.17 10.93 13.61
CA LYS A 170 -4.21 9.83 13.69
C LYS A 170 -4.90 8.60 14.25
N PRO A 171 -4.78 7.44 13.59
CA PRO A 171 -5.23 6.20 14.18
C PRO A 171 -4.39 5.89 15.43
N ARG A 172 -4.96 5.10 16.34
CA ARG A 172 -4.21 4.64 17.51
C ARG A 172 -3.24 3.55 17.07
N GLU A 173 -1.95 3.86 17.10
CA GLU A 173 -0.90 2.92 16.74
C GLU A 173 -0.64 1.94 17.90
N PRO A 174 -0.74 0.61 17.68
CA PRO A 174 -0.22 -0.36 18.63
C PRO A 174 1.32 -0.30 18.62
N ALA A 175 1.94 -0.44 19.78
CA ALA A 175 3.40 -0.54 19.87
C ALA A 175 3.86 -1.89 19.29
N ALA A 176 4.25 -1.90 18.02
CA ALA A 176 4.73 -3.08 17.29
C ALA A 176 5.90 -2.70 16.38
N PHE A 177 6.76 -3.67 16.09
CA PHE A 177 7.76 -3.53 15.02
C PHE A 177 7.05 -3.83 13.68
N ASP A 178 6.80 -2.80 12.91
CA ASP A 178 5.92 -2.83 11.75
C ASP A 178 6.64 -2.73 10.39
N ALA A 179 5.91 -2.86 9.31
CA ALA A 179 6.42 -2.80 7.94
C ALA A 179 7.16 -1.49 7.59
N PRO A 180 6.78 -0.30 8.04
CA PRO A 180 7.53 0.93 7.83
C PRO A 180 8.94 0.90 8.40
N GLN A 181 9.14 0.33 9.57
CA GLN A 181 10.48 0.21 10.20
C GLN A 181 11.40 -0.73 9.40
N ILE A 182 10.83 -1.82 8.85
CA ILE A 182 11.56 -2.74 7.94
C ILE A 182 12.01 -1.98 6.68
N GLY A 183 11.12 -1.20 6.07
CA GLY A 183 11.43 -0.37 4.92
C GLY A 183 12.58 0.61 5.20
N THR A 184 12.48 1.38 6.27
CA THR A 184 13.51 2.36 6.69
C THR A 184 14.89 1.70 6.86
N PHE A 185 14.95 0.53 7.49
CA PHE A 185 16.18 -0.22 7.67
C PHE A 185 16.81 -0.65 6.33
N LEU A 186 16.01 -1.20 5.42
CA LEU A 186 16.51 -1.65 4.11
C LEU A 186 16.97 -0.46 3.23
N HIS A 187 16.25 0.65 3.23
CA HIS A 187 16.67 1.88 2.55
C HIS A 187 18.01 2.39 3.09
N TYR A 188 18.15 2.46 4.42
CA TYR A 188 19.40 2.85 5.07
C TYR A 188 20.58 1.97 4.61
N LEU A 189 20.40 0.65 4.58
CA LEU A 189 21.46 -0.28 4.15
C LEU A 189 21.78 -0.12 2.67
N LEU A 190 20.76 -0.10 1.80
CA LEU A 190 20.93 0.03 0.36
C LEU A 190 21.64 1.31 -0.02
N GLU A 191 21.29 2.44 0.60
CA GLU A 191 21.97 3.70 0.39
C GLU A 191 23.45 3.65 0.79
N ASN A 192 23.73 3.28 2.05
CA ASN A 192 25.08 3.40 2.59
C ASN A 192 26.05 2.37 1.99
N VAL A 193 25.61 1.12 1.84
CA VAL A 193 26.43 0.07 1.20
C VAL A 193 26.73 0.43 -0.25
N THR A 194 25.72 0.85 -1.03
CA THR A 194 25.93 1.21 -2.43
C THR A 194 26.87 2.42 -2.56
N ARG A 195 26.71 3.42 -1.70
CA ARG A 195 27.58 4.62 -1.67
C ARG A 195 29.05 4.26 -1.42
N ASP A 196 29.31 3.38 -0.47
CA ASP A 196 30.68 2.91 -0.16
C ASP A 196 31.26 2.02 -1.26
N VAL A 197 30.43 1.18 -1.89
CA VAL A 197 30.84 0.38 -3.05
C VAL A 197 31.24 1.27 -4.22
N LEU A 198 30.46 2.31 -4.52
CA LEU A 198 30.78 3.27 -5.58
C LEU A 198 32.11 4.03 -5.29
N ALA A 199 32.33 4.41 -4.04
CA ALA A 199 33.58 5.04 -3.62
C ALA A 199 34.80 4.11 -3.77
N GLN A 200 34.62 2.79 -3.79
CA GLN A 200 35.65 1.77 -3.98
C GLN A 200 35.78 1.31 -5.45
N GLY A 201 35.18 2.00 -6.40
CA GLY A 201 35.27 1.71 -7.84
C GLY A 201 34.08 0.98 -8.44
N GLY A 202 32.98 0.84 -7.69
CA GLY A 202 31.72 0.23 -8.15
C GLY A 202 31.63 -1.27 -7.89
N PHE A 203 30.48 -1.85 -8.26
CA PHE A 203 30.16 -3.26 -7.96
C PHE A 203 31.05 -4.27 -8.70
N ALA A 204 31.63 -3.90 -9.84
CA ALA A 204 32.58 -4.75 -10.53
C ALA A 204 33.97 -4.85 -9.82
N ALA A 205 34.31 -3.85 -9.01
CA ALA A 205 35.59 -3.80 -8.29
C ALA A 205 35.53 -4.41 -6.89
N VAL A 206 34.32 -4.71 -6.36
CA VAL A 206 34.11 -5.21 -5.01
C VAL A 206 33.62 -6.66 -5.06
N ASP A 207 34.35 -7.57 -4.42
CA ASP A 207 33.94 -8.96 -4.28
C ASP A 207 32.83 -9.14 -3.23
N ASN A 208 32.23 -10.35 -3.19
CA ASN A 208 31.13 -10.62 -2.30
C ASN A 208 31.53 -10.62 -0.81
N ASP A 209 32.77 -11.01 -0.46
CA ASP A 209 33.22 -11.01 0.93
C ASP A 209 33.33 -9.57 1.46
N ARG A 210 33.89 -8.67 0.64
CA ARG A 210 33.97 -7.25 0.96
C ARG A 210 32.57 -6.61 1.03
N LEU A 211 31.69 -6.94 0.07
CA LEU A 211 30.30 -6.48 0.05
C LEU A 211 29.57 -6.88 1.33
N HIS A 212 29.65 -8.15 1.71
CA HIS A 212 29.03 -8.66 2.94
C HIS A 212 29.67 -8.06 4.20
N GLY A 213 30.95 -7.70 4.15
CA GLY A 213 31.63 -6.96 5.21
C GLY A 213 30.98 -5.59 5.46
N LEU A 214 30.71 -4.84 4.38
CA LEU A 214 30.02 -3.54 4.43
C LEU A 214 28.57 -3.70 4.96
N VAL A 215 27.84 -4.68 4.45
CA VAL A 215 26.47 -4.97 4.93
C VAL A 215 26.46 -5.21 6.43
N ARG A 216 27.39 -6.04 6.93
CA ARG A 216 27.52 -6.31 8.38
C ARG A 216 27.81 -5.03 9.16
N GLN A 217 28.76 -4.24 8.70
CA GLN A 217 29.13 -2.98 9.34
C GLN A 217 27.92 -2.05 9.50
N TYR A 218 27.14 -1.84 8.44
CA TYR A 218 25.98 -0.96 8.48
C TYR A 218 24.81 -1.53 9.27
N ILE A 219 24.62 -2.86 9.31
CA ILE A 219 23.65 -3.52 10.20
C ILE A 219 24.01 -3.23 11.66
N ASP A 220 25.28 -3.40 12.03
CA ASP A 220 25.76 -3.17 13.39
C ASP A 220 25.64 -1.69 13.80
N GLN A 221 25.93 -0.78 12.88
CA GLN A 221 25.74 0.66 13.10
C GLN A 221 24.27 1.02 13.33
N TYR A 222 23.38 0.53 12.48
CA TYR A 222 21.93 0.76 12.63
C TYR A 222 21.42 0.21 13.94
N ALA A 223 21.83 -1.02 14.31
CA ALA A 223 21.44 -1.64 15.57
C ALA A 223 21.92 -0.83 16.79
N ALA A 224 23.11 -0.23 16.72
CA ALA A 224 23.65 0.60 17.79
C ALA A 224 22.95 1.97 17.89
N GLN A 225 22.62 2.60 16.77
CA GLN A 225 22.08 3.95 16.71
C GLN A 225 20.56 3.98 16.93
N GLU A 226 19.81 3.12 16.26
CA GLU A 226 18.35 3.18 16.20
C GLU A 226 17.67 2.17 17.13
N LEU A 227 18.31 1.01 17.37
CA LEU A 227 17.73 -0.06 18.18
C LEU A 227 18.32 -0.09 19.60
N HIS A 228 18.32 1.04 20.28
CA HIS A 228 18.83 1.15 21.66
C HIS A 228 18.43 -0.06 22.52
N ASN A 229 19.41 -0.69 23.18
CA ASN A 229 19.23 -1.90 24.00
C ASN A 229 18.73 -3.14 23.24
N PHE A 230 19.18 -3.35 21.98
CA PHE A 230 18.83 -4.52 21.18
C PHE A 230 18.95 -5.85 21.95
N GLN A 231 19.99 -6.03 22.75
CA GLN A 231 20.23 -7.25 23.54
C GLN A 231 19.16 -7.50 24.62
N ASN A 232 18.48 -6.45 25.07
CA ASN A 232 17.43 -6.54 26.09
C ASN A 232 16.01 -6.69 25.49
N ARG A 233 15.89 -6.78 24.16
CA ARG A 233 14.61 -7.01 23.49
C ARG A 233 14.18 -8.48 23.61
N ASN A 234 12.88 -8.73 23.53
CA ASN A 234 12.33 -10.08 23.62
C ASN A 234 12.82 -11.00 22.49
N ALA A 235 12.74 -12.30 22.69
CA ALA A 235 13.22 -13.32 21.75
C ALA A 235 12.54 -13.22 20.37
N ARG A 236 11.27 -12.81 20.30
CA ARG A 236 10.53 -12.58 19.05
C ARG A 236 11.16 -11.47 18.22
N PHE A 237 11.50 -10.34 18.84
CA PHE A 237 12.16 -9.22 18.18
C PHE A 237 13.53 -9.64 17.63
N GLN A 238 14.35 -10.33 18.44
CA GLN A 238 15.65 -10.83 18.01
C GLN A 238 15.55 -11.80 16.83
N TYR A 239 14.52 -12.65 16.82
CA TYR A 239 14.25 -13.55 15.70
C TYR A 239 13.86 -12.80 14.43
N LEU A 240 12.93 -11.83 14.51
CA LEU A 240 12.51 -11.01 13.37
C LEU A 240 13.68 -10.19 12.80
N PHE A 241 14.52 -9.64 13.65
CA PHE A 241 15.70 -8.88 13.20
C PHE A 241 16.74 -9.79 12.53
N ARG A 242 16.93 -11.01 13.00
CA ARG A 242 17.80 -12.00 12.31
C ARG A 242 17.27 -12.34 10.91
N ARG A 243 15.98 -12.53 10.77
CA ARG A 243 15.36 -12.71 9.45
C ARG A 243 15.58 -11.49 8.55
N LEU A 244 15.37 -10.30 9.08
CA LEU A 244 15.57 -9.05 8.34
C LEU A 244 17.03 -8.88 7.88
N ARG A 245 18.00 -9.29 8.69
CA ARG A 245 19.41 -9.35 8.28
C ARG A 245 19.63 -10.26 7.07
N ASN A 246 19.07 -11.45 7.07
CA ASN A 246 19.20 -12.38 5.94
C ASN A 246 18.56 -11.80 4.68
N THR A 247 17.38 -11.19 4.82
CA THR A 247 16.73 -10.45 3.72
C THR A 247 17.64 -9.33 3.19
N ALA A 248 18.32 -8.59 4.07
CA ALA A 248 19.22 -7.51 3.66
C ALA A 248 20.39 -8.02 2.81
N TYR A 249 21.02 -9.13 3.19
CA TYR A 249 22.07 -9.76 2.37
C TYR A 249 21.52 -10.17 1.00
N ALA A 250 20.41 -10.88 0.94
CA ALA A 250 19.81 -11.32 -0.31
C ALA A 250 19.45 -10.15 -1.24
N VAL A 251 18.89 -9.06 -0.71
CA VAL A 251 18.55 -7.87 -1.50
C VAL A 251 19.80 -7.15 -2.00
N ILE A 252 20.84 -7.01 -1.18
CA ILE A 252 22.10 -6.38 -1.60
C ILE A 252 22.80 -7.22 -2.66
N ASP A 253 22.81 -8.55 -2.54
CA ASP A 253 23.40 -9.45 -3.55
C ASP A 253 22.67 -9.29 -4.90
N GLN A 254 21.34 -9.21 -4.90
CA GLN A 254 20.54 -8.97 -6.10
C GLN A 254 20.83 -7.61 -6.75
N VAL A 255 21.01 -6.55 -5.95
CA VAL A 255 21.36 -5.21 -6.44
C VAL A 255 22.79 -5.21 -7.00
N ALA A 256 23.71 -5.87 -6.35
CA ALA A 256 25.08 -5.98 -6.78
C ALA A 256 25.18 -6.70 -8.13
N GLU A 257 24.46 -7.81 -8.29
CA GLU A 257 24.46 -8.58 -9.53
C GLU A 257 23.83 -7.78 -10.68
N GLU A 258 22.67 -7.13 -10.47
CA GLU A 258 22.06 -6.24 -11.47
C GLU A 258 23.05 -5.15 -11.92
N LEU A 259 23.72 -4.47 -10.98
CA LEU A 259 24.60 -3.36 -11.30
C LEU A 259 25.96 -3.78 -11.89
N ARG A 260 26.38 -5.04 -11.72
CA ARG A 260 27.52 -5.62 -12.42
C ARG A 260 27.26 -5.84 -13.91
N HIS A 261 25.98 -6.07 -14.27
CA HIS A 261 25.50 -6.29 -15.64
C HIS A 261 24.88 -5.04 -16.27
N SER A 262 25.19 -3.84 -15.74
CA SER A 262 24.58 -2.57 -16.16
C SER A 262 25.64 -1.49 -16.35
N ASP A 263 25.48 -0.67 -17.40
CA ASP A 263 26.22 0.58 -17.58
C ASP A 263 25.59 1.76 -16.83
N PHE A 264 24.34 1.58 -16.34
CA PHE A 264 23.70 2.55 -15.46
C PHE A 264 24.35 2.48 -14.08
N ILE A 265 24.81 3.63 -13.60
CA ILE A 265 25.41 3.74 -12.28
C ILE A 265 24.53 4.57 -11.35
N PRO A 266 24.39 4.21 -10.07
CA PRO A 266 23.71 5.04 -9.08
C PRO A 266 24.41 6.40 -8.93
N MET A 267 23.69 7.49 -9.20
CA MET A 267 24.24 8.86 -9.16
C MET A 267 23.71 9.66 -7.97
N ALA A 268 22.54 9.33 -7.45
CA ALA A 268 21.97 9.99 -6.29
C ALA A 268 21.14 9.02 -5.45
N PHE A 269 21.17 9.24 -4.13
CA PHE A 269 20.38 8.52 -3.14
C PHE A 269 19.61 9.53 -2.30
N GLU A 270 18.39 9.17 -1.92
CA GLU A 270 17.57 9.98 -1.04
C GLU A 270 17.45 11.45 -1.52
N LEU A 271 17.40 11.60 -2.87
CA LEU A 271 17.38 12.91 -3.53
C LEU A 271 16.07 13.63 -3.24
N SER A 272 16.14 14.78 -2.57
CA SER A 272 14.98 15.51 -2.09
C SER A 272 14.53 16.61 -3.05
N PHE A 273 13.21 16.67 -3.27
CA PHE A 273 12.52 17.73 -3.98
C PHE A 273 11.74 18.60 -2.98
N GLY A 274 11.89 19.90 -3.09
CA GLY A 274 11.15 20.85 -2.26
C GLY A 274 11.58 20.85 -0.78
N GLY A 275 10.78 21.52 0.06
CA GLY A 275 11.13 21.70 1.46
C GLY A 275 12.22 22.75 1.71
N LYS A 276 12.56 23.00 2.99
CA LYS A 276 13.58 24.01 3.38
C LYS A 276 15.00 23.62 2.96
N ASN A 277 15.29 22.33 2.85
CA ASN A 277 16.61 21.77 2.56
C ASN A 277 16.56 20.86 1.31
N GLY A 278 15.59 21.03 0.43
CA GLY A 278 15.48 20.23 -0.79
C GLY A 278 16.60 20.53 -1.76
N THR A 279 17.22 19.49 -2.32
CA THR A 279 18.31 19.60 -3.32
C THR A 279 17.78 20.17 -4.63
N LEU A 280 16.54 19.81 -4.99
CA LEU A 280 15.83 20.28 -6.17
C LEU A 280 14.56 21.04 -5.78
N PRO A 281 14.07 21.97 -6.63
CA PRO A 281 12.83 22.68 -6.35
C PRO A 281 11.64 21.72 -6.31
N ALA A 282 10.59 22.12 -5.56
CA ALA A 282 9.32 21.42 -5.61
C ALA A 282 8.67 21.56 -6.99
N VAL A 283 7.96 20.53 -7.43
CA VAL A 283 7.05 20.65 -8.58
C VAL A 283 5.91 21.58 -8.19
N THR A 284 5.81 22.72 -8.87
CA THR A 284 4.85 23.77 -8.52
C THR A 284 3.81 23.94 -9.62
N ILE A 285 2.53 23.86 -9.22
CA ILE A 285 1.38 24.10 -10.06
C ILE A 285 0.66 25.35 -9.54
N SER A 286 0.68 26.42 -10.31
CA SER A 286 -0.02 27.67 -9.99
C SER A 286 -1.34 27.74 -10.74
N GLN A 287 -2.41 28.06 -10.02
CA GLN A 287 -3.77 28.25 -10.54
C GLN A 287 -4.39 29.48 -9.90
N PRO A 288 -5.48 30.04 -10.46
CA PRO A 288 -6.15 31.22 -9.91
C PRO A 288 -6.57 31.06 -8.44
N ASP A 289 -6.99 29.86 -8.06
CA ASP A 289 -7.50 29.55 -6.72
C ASP A 289 -6.40 29.30 -5.69
N GLY A 290 -5.16 29.08 -6.12
CA GLY A 290 -4.04 28.82 -5.24
C GLY A 290 -2.87 28.11 -5.90
N GLU A 291 -1.95 27.63 -5.07
CA GLU A 291 -0.70 26.99 -5.51
C GLU A 291 -0.57 25.61 -4.86
N LEU A 292 -0.29 24.59 -5.68
CA LEU A 292 0.08 23.26 -5.24
C LEU A 292 1.59 23.06 -5.40
N ARG A 293 2.27 22.69 -4.34
CA ARG A 293 3.69 22.33 -4.33
C ARG A 293 3.85 20.87 -3.95
N VAL A 294 4.43 20.11 -4.85
CA VAL A 294 4.71 18.69 -4.61
C VAL A 294 6.19 18.50 -4.42
N GLY A 295 6.53 18.02 -3.24
CA GLY A 295 7.88 17.61 -2.87
C GLY A 295 7.95 16.10 -2.67
N GLY A 296 9.12 15.62 -2.29
CA GLY A 296 9.33 14.22 -1.99
C GLY A 296 10.79 13.86 -1.97
N LYS A 297 11.05 12.57 -1.95
CA LYS A 297 12.39 12.01 -1.86
C LYS A 297 12.46 10.78 -2.75
N VAL A 298 13.47 10.74 -3.58
CA VAL A 298 13.73 9.62 -4.49
C VAL A 298 14.75 8.71 -3.85
N ASP A 299 14.43 7.44 -3.70
CA ASP A 299 15.32 6.49 -3.04
C ASP A 299 16.67 6.36 -3.76
N ARG A 300 16.63 6.12 -5.07
CA ARG A 300 17.83 6.01 -5.92
C ARG A 300 17.57 6.55 -7.34
N VAL A 301 18.54 7.27 -7.87
CA VAL A 301 18.56 7.70 -9.27
C VAL A 301 19.81 7.10 -9.92
N ASP A 302 19.62 6.29 -10.95
CA ASP A 302 20.72 5.74 -11.75
C ASP A 302 20.81 6.48 -13.08
N GLY A 303 22.01 6.65 -13.57
CA GLY A 303 22.27 7.37 -14.82
C GLY A 303 23.28 6.71 -15.74
N TRP A 304 23.08 6.92 -17.03
CA TRP A 304 23.98 6.53 -18.10
C TRP A 304 24.21 7.71 -19.05
N ILE A 305 25.47 8.02 -19.33
CA ILE A 305 25.86 9.17 -20.18
C ILE A 305 26.15 8.68 -21.58
N ARG A 306 25.48 9.29 -22.57
CA ARG A 306 25.71 9.04 -23.98
C ARG A 306 25.41 10.30 -24.80
N ASP A 307 26.28 10.61 -25.79
CA ASP A 307 26.11 11.73 -26.72
C ASP A 307 25.81 13.06 -26.01
N ASP A 308 26.54 13.33 -24.91
CA ASP A 308 26.39 14.48 -23.99
C ASP A 308 25.03 14.58 -23.25
N LYS A 309 24.16 13.58 -23.39
CA LYS A 309 22.92 13.44 -22.66
C LYS A 309 23.06 12.47 -21.50
N LEU A 310 22.28 12.71 -20.46
CA LEU A 310 22.20 11.84 -19.29
C LEU A 310 20.84 11.13 -19.26
N TYR A 311 20.85 9.85 -19.55
CA TYR A 311 19.67 8.98 -19.40
C TYR A 311 19.51 8.63 -17.94
N LEU A 312 18.35 8.98 -17.33
CA LEU A 312 18.07 8.71 -15.92
C LEU A 312 16.93 7.71 -15.75
N ARG A 313 17.14 6.75 -14.86
CA ARG A 313 16.05 5.92 -14.32
C ARG A 313 15.87 6.19 -12.82
N VAL A 314 14.63 6.21 -12.37
CA VAL A 314 14.26 6.32 -10.96
C VAL A 314 14.01 4.92 -10.42
N VAL A 315 14.61 4.59 -9.29
CA VAL A 315 14.46 3.30 -8.61
C VAL A 315 13.88 3.54 -7.21
N ASP A 316 12.85 2.77 -6.88
CA ASP A 316 12.16 2.84 -5.58
C ASP A 316 12.12 1.45 -4.95
N TYR A 317 12.50 1.35 -3.68
CA TYR A 317 12.60 0.09 -2.96
C TYR A 317 11.28 -0.25 -2.27
N LYS A 318 10.68 -1.38 -2.59
CA LYS A 318 9.39 -1.81 -2.03
C LYS A 318 9.49 -3.10 -1.21
N SER A 319 9.20 -3.03 0.07
CA SER A 319 9.11 -4.20 0.94
C SER A 319 7.87 -5.07 0.66
N GLY A 320 6.83 -4.50 0.03
CA GLY A 320 5.61 -5.19 -0.40
C GLY A 320 5.62 -5.63 -1.87
N LYS A 321 4.58 -6.37 -2.28
CA LYS A 321 4.32 -6.66 -3.70
C LYS A 321 3.76 -5.42 -4.39
N LYS A 322 4.59 -4.73 -5.16
CA LYS A 322 4.18 -3.59 -5.99
C LYS A 322 4.37 -3.96 -7.46
N LYS A 323 3.31 -3.76 -8.25
CA LYS A 323 3.38 -3.88 -9.71
C LYS A 323 3.05 -2.52 -10.30
N PHE A 324 3.76 -2.14 -11.33
CA PHE A 324 3.40 -0.98 -12.14
C PHE A 324 2.22 -1.37 -13.04
N ASP A 325 1.14 -0.59 -12.98
CA ASP A 325 -0.08 -0.85 -13.74
C ASP A 325 -0.59 0.45 -14.37
N LEU A 326 -0.76 0.43 -15.69
CA LEU A 326 -1.27 1.59 -16.44
C LEU A 326 -2.72 1.94 -16.06
N ALA A 327 -3.51 0.95 -15.61
CA ALA A 327 -4.86 1.21 -15.10
C ALA A 327 -4.83 2.05 -13.82
N ASN A 328 -3.87 1.79 -12.93
CA ASN A 328 -3.65 2.63 -11.74
C ASN A 328 -3.18 4.03 -12.14
N VAL A 329 -2.23 4.13 -13.07
CA VAL A 329 -1.72 5.43 -13.57
C VAL A 329 -2.86 6.25 -14.17
N ARG A 330 -3.76 5.63 -14.94
CA ARG A 330 -4.96 6.24 -15.49
C ARG A 330 -5.85 6.87 -14.41
N MET A 331 -5.94 6.27 -13.24
CA MET A 331 -6.70 6.79 -12.10
C MET A 331 -5.91 7.79 -11.23
N GLY A 332 -4.66 8.06 -11.57
CA GLY A 332 -3.76 8.92 -10.80
C GLY A 332 -3.13 8.26 -9.58
N LEU A 333 -3.15 6.93 -9.56
CA LEU A 333 -2.41 6.10 -8.62
C LEU A 333 -1.08 5.68 -9.26
N ASP A 334 -0.10 5.21 -8.46
CA ASP A 334 1.24 4.78 -8.93
C ASP A 334 2.03 5.87 -9.71
N ILE A 335 1.69 7.15 -9.52
CA ILE A 335 2.29 8.28 -10.23
C ILE A 335 3.55 8.84 -9.55
N GLN A 336 3.85 8.42 -8.33
CA GLN A 336 4.95 8.97 -7.53
C GLN A 336 6.28 8.96 -8.28
N MET A 337 6.67 7.83 -8.83
CA MET A 337 7.96 7.69 -9.54
C MET A 337 7.96 8.42 -10.89
N LEU A 338 6.84 8.43 -11.59
CA LEU A 338 6.68 9.20 -12.83
C LEU A 338 6.84 10.70 -12.57
N LEU A 339 6.23 11.20 -11.49
CA LEU A 339 6.40 12.57 -11.06
C LEU A 339 7.88 12.90 -10.82
N TYR A 340 8.61 12.04 -10.13
CA TYR A 340 10.03 12.24 -9.86
C TYR A 340 10.86 12.20 -11.15
N LEU A 341 10.57 11.26 -12.04
CA LEU A 341 11.26 11.15 -13.33
C LEU A 341 11.10 12.43 -14.17
N PHE A 342 9.86 12.93 -14.30
CA PHE A 342 9.59 14.14 -15.08
C PHE A 342 10.04 15.42 -14.36
N ALA A 343 10.05 15.45 -13.03
CA ALA A 343 10.67 16.55 -12.28
C ALA A 343 12.19 16.60 -12.50
N LEU A 344 12.85 15.44 -12.52
CA LEU A 344 14.28 15.33 -12.87
C LEU A 344 14.54 15.78 -14.30
N GLN A 345 13.70 15.42 -15.26
CA GLN A 345 13.82 15.88 -16.64
C GLN A 345 13.78 17.41 -16.74
N LYS A 346 12.88 18.07 -16.00
CA LYS A 346 12.69 19.52 -16.02
C LYS A 346 13.80 20.29 -15.29
N GLU A 347 14.17 19.84 -14.10
CA GLU A 347 14.99 20.60 -13.16
C GLU A 347 16.37 19.98 -12.90
N GLY A 348 16.58 18.72 -13.29
CA GLY A 348 17.79 17.98 -12.93
C GLY A 348 19.06 18.45 -13.62
N LYS A 349 18.97 19.16 -14.75
CA LYS A 349 20.13 19.75 -15.43
C LYS A 349 20.98 20.60 -14.48
N ARG A 350 20.36 21.33 -13.57
CA ARG A 350 21.05 22.17 -12.57
C ARG A 350 21.89 21.35 -11.59
N TYR A 351 21.45 20.13 -11.31
CA TYR A 351 22.12 19.24 -10.36
C TYR A 351 23.17 18.34 -11.02
N PHE A 352 22.82 17.74 -12.17
CA PHE A 352 23.67 16.78 -12.86
C PHE A 352 24.55 17.42 -13.95
N GLY A 353 24.32 18.68 -14.30
CA GLY A 353 25.16 19.43 -15.28
C GLY A 353 24.90 19.05 -16.74
N ARG A 354 23.92 18.19 -17.05
CA ARG A 354 23.60 17.68 -18.40
C ARG A 354 22.13 17.71 -18.68
N GLU A 355 21.77 17.70 -19.97
CA GLU A 355 20.38 17.46 -20.40
C GLU A 355 19.95 16.05 -20.00
N ILE A 356 18.75 15.92 -19.45
CA ILE A 356 18.23 14.68 -18.92
C ILE A 356 17.19 14.08 -19.88
N GLU A 357 17.44 12.83 -20.24
CA GLU A 357 16.49 12.00 -20.97
C GLU A 357 15.87 10.97 -20.00
N PRO A 358 14.55 10.90 -19.89
CA PRO A 358 13.87 9.96 -19.03
C PRO A 358 14.02 8.53 -19.59
N ALA A 359 14.74 7.69 -18.86
CA ALA A 359 14.96 6.29 -19.25
C ALA A 359 13.94 5.33 -18.61
N GLY A 360 13.30 5.72 -17.50
CA GLY A 360 12.23 4.94 -16.92
C GLY A 360 12.17 4.95 -15.41
N VAL A 361 11.26 4.14 -14.90
CA VAL A 361 11.02 3.94 -13.47
C VAL A 361 11.01 2.45 -13.14
N LEU A 362 11.61 2.05 -12.03
CA LEU A 362 11.68 0.65 -11.59
C LEU A 362 11.34 0.51 -10.10
N TYR A 363 10.42 -0.38 -9.77
CA TYR A 363 10.22 -0.89 -8.42
C TYR A 363 11.13 -2.08 -8.19
N LEU A 364 12.00 -1.97 -7.20
CA LEU A 364 12.89 -3.03 -6.78
C LEU A 364 12.32 -3.71 -5.52
N PRO A 365 12.04 -5.03 -5.56
CA PRO A 365 11.54 -5.74 -4.39
C PRO A 365 12.64 -5.83 -3.32
N ALA A 366 12.47 -5.08 -2.23
CA ALA A 366 13.35 -5.10 -1.07
C ALA A 366 12.89 -6.15 -0.05
N ARG A 367 12.85 -7.41 -0.47
CA ARG A 367 12.41 -8.54 0.35
C ARG A 367 13.01 -9.84 -0.18
N ASP A 368 13.12 -10.82 0.72
CA ASP A 368 13.41 -12.20 0.35
C ASP A 368 12.08 -12.90 0.02
N GLU A 369 11.96 -13.40 -1.21
CA GLU A 369 10.74 -14.09 -1.66
C GLU A 369 10.80 -15.57 -1.30
N ILE A 370 9.77 -16.01 -0.57
CA ILE A 370 9.57 -17.43 -0.31
C ILE A 370 8.93 -18.05 -1.55
N LEU A 371 9.67 -18.89 -2.25
CA LEU A 371 9.17 -19.65 -3.38
C LEU A 371 8.25 -20.76 -2.88
N SER A 372 7.01 -20.77 -3.37
CA SER A 372 6.04 -21.82 -3.09
C SER A 372 6.08 -22.84 -4.24
N MET A 373 6.70 -23.99 -4.02
CA MET A 373 6.93 -25.01 -5.04
C MET A 373 6.58 -26.41 -4.54
N GLU A 374 6.37 -27.34 -5.45
CA GLU A 374 6.17 -28.75 -5.13
C GLU A 374 7.46 -29.38 -4.58
N ARG A 375 7.31 -30.47 -3.79
CA ARG A 375 8.42 -31.09 -3.04
C ARG A 375 9.55 -31.66 -3.92
N ASN A 376 9.27 -32.01 -5.18
CA ASN A 376 10.19 -32.69 -6.10
C ASN A 376 10.55 -31.81 -7.31
N VAL A 377 10.84 -30.54 -7.09
CA VAL A 377 11.22 -29.61 -8.17
C VAL A 377 12.66 -29.83 -8.57
N THR A 378 12.92 -29.80 -9.87
CA THR A 378 14.30 -29.86 -10.39
C THR A 378 15.05 -28.55 -10.09
N PRO A 379 16.39 -28.59 -9.95
CA PRO A 379 17.19 -27.38 -9.75
C PRO A 379 16.94 -26.30 -10.82
N GLU A 380 16.76 -26.73 -12.08
CA GLU A 380 16.51 -25.80 -13.20
C GLU A 380 15.13 -25.12 -13.09
N ALA A 381 14.10 -25.86 -12.62
CA ALA A 381 12.77 -25.28 -12.40
C ALA A 381 12.74 -24.34 -11.21
N LEU A 382 13.55 -24.63 -10.18
CA LEU A 382 13.73 -23.75 -9.02
C LEU A 382 14.41 -22.44 -9.45
N GLU A 383 15.49 -22.52 -10.22
CA GLU A 383 16.19 -21.32 -10.72
C GLU A 383 15.28 -20.47 -11.61
N LYS A 384 14.55 -21.08 -12.52
CA LYS A 384 13.60 -20.39 -13.38
C LYS A 384 12.46 -19.68 -12.62
N GLU A 385 12.01 -20.25 -11.49
CA GLU A 385 11.01 -19.59 -10.65
C GLU A 385 11.65 -18.45 -9.84
N ARG A 386 12.89 -18.63 -9.40
CA ARG A 386 13.67 -17.58 -8.75
C ARG A 386 13.90 -16.38 -9.67
N GLU A 387 14.29 -16.61 -10.93
CA GLU A 387 14.44 -15.56 -11.94
C GLU A 387 13.17 -14.74 -12.12
N LYS A 388 11.99 -15.37 -12.13
CA LYS A 388 10.72 -14.64 -12.22
C LYS A 388 10.51 -13.68 -11.04
N THR A 389 10.98 -14.03 -9.84
CA THR A 389 10.88 -13.17 -8.66
C THR A 389 11.88 -12.02 -8.68
N LEU A 390 12.97 -12.16 -9.45
CA LEU A 390 13.98 -11.12 -9.62
C LEU A 390 13.54 -10.02 -10.59
N LYS A 391 12.58 -10.30 -11.47
CA LYS A 391 12.08 -9.29 -12.41
C LYS A 391 11.50 -8.09 -11.68
N ARG A 392 12.01 -6.93 -12.06
CA ARG A 392 11.54 -5.64 -11.57
C ARG A 392 10.16 -5.34 -12.16
N SER A 393 9.46 -4.39 -11.59
CA SER A 393 8.22 -3.84 -12.14
C SER A 393 8.43 -2.36 -12.40
N GLY A 394 7.92 -1.84 -13.51
CA GLY A 394 8.14 -0.44 -13.87
C GLY A 394 7.74 -0.13 -15.29
N LEU A 395 8.21 0.99 -15.82
CA LEU A 395 8.05 1.42 -17.21
C LEU A 395 9.39 1.95 -17.73
N LEU A 396 9.84 1.45 -18.86
CA LEU A 396 11.16 1.76 -19.41
C LEU A 396 11.06 2.42 -20.80
N LEU A 397 12.05 3.22 -21.15
CA LEU A 397 12.25 3.69 -22.51
C LEU A 397 12.65 2.51 -23.40
N GLY A 398 11.83 2.22 -24.43
CA GLY A 398 11.98 1.05 -25.31
C GLY A 398 13.07 1.19 -26.37
N GLU A 399 14.07 2.04 -26.17
CA GLU A 399 15.22 2.17 -27.09
C GLU A 399 16.22 1.04 -26.84
N PRO A 400 16.56 0.20 -27.84
CA PRO A 400 17.41 -0.96 -27.65
C PRO A 400 18.74 -0.67 -26.95
N GLN A 401 19.36 0.44 -27.29
CA GLN A 401 20.67 0.84 -26.72
C GLN A 401 20.55 1.23 -25.24
N VAL A 402 19.44 1.87 -24.86
CA VAL A 402 19.16 2.25 -23.47
C VAL A 402 18.87 1.01 -22.64
N LEU A 403 18.07 0.08 -23.19
CA LEU A 403 17.77 -1.19 -22.53
C LEU A 403 19.03 -2.05 -22.34
N GLN A 404 19.90 -2.13 -23.36
CA GLN A 404 21.17 -2.84 -23.27
C GLN A 404 22.12 -2.21 -22.25
N ALA A 405 22.13 -0.87 -22.12
CA ALA A 405 22.89 -0.20 -21.08
C ALA A 405 22.31 -0.43 -19.68
N MET A 406 20.98 -0.65 -19.55
CA MET A 406 20.35 -1.00 -18.27
C MET A 406 20.67 -2.42 -17.82
N GLU A 407 20.76 -3.36 -18.77
CA GLU A 407 21.09 -4.76 -18.55
C GLU A 407 21.73 -5.30 -19.82
N HIS A 408 22.97 -5.77 -19.75
CA HIS A 408 23.76 -6.16 -20.93
C HIS A 408 23.05 -7.22 -21.78
N GLU A 409 22.32 -8.13 -21.15
CA GLU A 409 21.56 -9.23 -21.78
C GLU A 409 20.12 -8.85 -22.16
N ALA A 410 19.70 -7.57 -21.98
CA ALA A 410 18.31 -7.14 -22.15
C ALA A 410 17.69 -7.50 -23.50
N LEU A 411 18.48 -7.52 -24.58
CA LEU A 411 17.99 -7.81 -25.93
C LEU A 411 18.00 -9.30 -26.30
N THR A 412 18.52 -10.15 -25.42
CA THR A 412 18.61 -11.62 -25.63
C THR A 412 17.86 -12.38 -24.54
N GLU A 413 18.23 -12.21 -23.29
CA GLU A 413 17.67 -12.93 -22.14
C GLU A 413 17.58 -11.99 -20.93
N PRO A 414 16.57 -11.11 -20.84
CA PRO A 414 16.44 -10.16 -19.75
C PRO A 414 16.07 -10.86 -18.44
N HIS A 415 16.91 -10.69 -17.40
CA HIS A 415 16.72 -11.27 -16.07
C HIS A 415 15.99 -10.30 -15.13
N TYR A 416 16.36 -9.00 -15.14
CA TYR A 416 15.88 -8.00 -14.19
C TYR A 416 14.80 -7.09 -14.76
N LEU A 417 14.93 -6.71 -16.04
CA LEU A 417 14.02 -5.74 -16.65
C LEU A 417 12.61 -6.33 -16.89
N PRO A 418 11.53 -5.53 -16.79
CA PRO A 418 10.15 -5.96 -17.00
C PRO A 418 9.81 -6.11 -18.49
N LEU A 419 10.65 -6.83 -19.23
CA LEU A 419 10.49 -7.07 -20.66
C LEU A 419 10.75 -8.54 -21.01
N ARG A 420 10.39 -8.90 -22.23
CA ARG A 420 10.58 -10.23 -22.84
C ARG A 420 11.02 -10.06 -24.27
N VAL A 421 11.86 -10.97 -24.72
CA VAL A 421 12.25 -11.10 -26.11
C VAL A 421 11.47 -12.25 -26.73
N ASN A 422 10.70 -11.98 -27.78
CA ASN A 422 9.95 -13.01 -28.50
C ASN A 422 10.89 -13.85 -29.38
N ARG A 423 10.40 -14.98 -29.93
CA ARG A 423 11.19 -15.83 -30.83
C ARG A 423 11.63 -15.11 -32.11
N SER A 424 10.90 -14.07 -32.54
CA SER A 424 11.26 -13.20 -33.69
C SER A 424 12.29 -12.13 -33.33
N GLY A 425 12.72 -12.01 -32.06
CA GLY A 425 13.62 -10.97 -31.59
C GLY A 425 12.93 -9.66 -31.19
N ASP A 426 11.58 -9.61 -31.29
CA ASP A 426 10.84 -8.41 -30.92
C ASP A 426 10.74 -8.25 -29.40
N LEU A 427 10.88 -7.02 -28.93
CA LEU A 427 10.74 -6.66 -27.52
C LEU A 427 9.27 -6.45 -27.16
N SER A 428 8.87 -7.00 -26.02
CA SER A 428 7.53 -6.83 -25.44
C SER A 428 7.62 -6.68 -23.94
N GLY A 429 6.62 -6.04 -23.32
CA GLY A 429 6.58 -5.84 -21.87
C GLY A 429 6.29 -4.40 -21.50
N SER A 430 6.80 -3.95 -20.37
CA SER A 430 6.52 -2.63 -19.83
C SER A 430 7.50 -1.58 -20.39
N ILE A 431 7.37 -1.30 -21.68
CA ILE A 431 8.20 -0.36 -22.43
C ILE A 431 7.34 0.72 -23.10
N ALA A 432 7.91 1.91 -23.28
CA ALA A 432 7.30 3.04 -23.95
C ALA A 432 8.29 3.74 -24.86
N SER A 433 7.84 4.29 -26.00
CA SER A 433 8.68 5.15 -26.82
C SER A 433 8.95 6.51 -26.14
N ALA A 434 9.95 7.24 -26.58
CA ALA A 434 10.23 8.60 -26.07
C ALA A 434 9.02 9.54 -26.24
N ALA A 435 8.26 9.41 -27.36
CA ALA A 435 7.04 10.17 -27.58
C ALA A 435 5.93 9.81 -26.56
N GLN A 436 5.77 8.53 -26.25
CA GLN A 436 4.81 8.05 -25.25
C GLN A 436 5.19 8.54 -23.84
N LEU A 437 6.47 8.49 -23.46
CA LEU A 437 6.93 9.06 -22.19
C LEU A 437 6.68 10.58 -22.11
N GLY A 438 6.89 11.30 -23.21
CA GLY A 438 6.59 12.73 -23.27
C GLY A 438 5.08 13.04 -23.07
N ARG A 439 4.21 12.23 -23.69
CA ARG A 439 2.75 12.34 -23.48
C ARG A 439 2.34 12.00 -22.05
N LEU A 440 2.97 10.98 -21.47
CA LEU A 440 2.76 10.60 -20.08
C LEU A 440 3.17 11.73 -19.12
N GLY A 441 4.27 12.42 -19.40
CA GLY A 441 4.69 13.61 -18.64
C GLY A 441 3.63 14.72 -18.68
N ASN A 442 3.06 14.99 -19.86
CA ASN A 442 1.97 15.96 -20.02
C ASN A 442 0.69 15.52 -19.28
N TYR A 443 0.41 14.21 -19.28
CA TYR A 443 -0.70 13.66 -18.52
C TYR A 443 -0.53 13.87 -17.03
N VAL A 444 0.66 13.58 -16.47
CA VAL A 444 0.96 13.82 -15.05
C VAL A 444 0.81 15.30 -14.69
N ASP A 445 1.25 16.23 -15.56
CA ASP A 445 1.06 17.66 -15.34
C ASP A 445 -0.43 18.05 -15.30
N ARG A 446 -1.27 17.50 -16.19
CA ARG A 446 -2.72 17.73 -16.18
C ARG A 446 -3.35 17.18 -14.90
N LEU A 447 -2.98 15.96 -14.50
CA LEU A 447 -3.46 15.34 -13.30
C LEU A 447 -3.13 16.16 -12.04
N LEU A 448 -1.94 16.73 -11.95
CA LEU A 448 -1.58 17.62 -10.85
C LEU A 448 -2.43 18.89 -10.81
N ARG A 449 -2.79 19.45 -11.97
CA ARG A 449 -3.70 20.59 -12.06
C ARG A 449 -5.10 20.24 -11.59
N GLN A 450 -5.60 19.06 -11.97
CA GLN A 450 -6.89 18.56 -11.51
C GLN A 450 -6.90 18.36 -9.99
N ILE A 451 -5.91 17.67 -9.42
CA ILE A 451 -5.78 17.48 -7.97
C ILE A 451 -5.75 18.82 -7.24
N SER A 452 -5.03 19.80 -7.79
CA SER A 452 -5.02 21.16 -7.23
C SER A 452 -6.41 21.79 -7.23
N ALA A 453 -7.15 21.68 -8.33
CA ALA A 453 -8.52 22.19 -8.42
C ALA A 453 -9.48 21.48 -7.45
N GLU A 454 -9.42 20.15 -7.37
CA GLU A 454 -10.23 19.33 -6.43
C GLU A 454 -9.99 19.75 -4.97
N LEU A 455 -8.73 19.95 -4.58
CA LEU A 455 -8.38 20.41 -3.24
C LEU A 455 -8.91 21.81 -2.93
N HIS A 456 -8.74 22.76 -3.87
CA HIS A 456 -9.19 24.14 -3.68
C HIS A 456 -10.71 24.28 -3.75
N SER A 457 -11.42 23.37 -4.48
CA SER A 457 -12.88 23.30 -4.47
C SER A 457 -13.45 22.77 -3.14
N GLY A 458 -12.59 22.21 -2.27
CA GLY A 458 -13.00 21.67 -1.00
C GLY A 458 -13.68 20.30 -1.09
N ASN A 459 -13.38 19.53 -2.14
CA ASN A 459 -13.92 18.18 -2.28
C ASN A 459 -13.45 17.28 -1.13
N ILE A 460 -14.41 16.68 -0.42
CA ILE A 460 -14.23 15.70 0.66
C ILE A 460 -15.16 14.50 0.48
N ASP A 461 -15.48 14.13 -0.74
CA ASP A 461 -16.36 13.00 -1.03
C ASP A 461 -15.73 11.68 -0.58
N ALA A 462 -16.55 10.75 -0.15
CA ALA A 462 -16.09 9.38 0.04
C ALA A 462 -16.21 8.63 -1.28
N ASP A 463 -15.11 8.57 -1.99
CA ASP A 463 -15.01 8.08 -3.36
C ASP A 463 -13.82 7.12 -3.54
N PRO A 464 -13.78 6.01 -2.77
CA PRO A 464 -12.64 5.12 -2.78
C PRO A 464 -12.44 4.45 -4.14
N CYS A 465 -11.16 4.36 -4.59
CA CYS A 465 -10.77 3.55 -5.74
C CYS A 465 -10.70 2.07 -5.36
N CYS A 466 -11.17 1.18 -6.26
CA CYS A 466 -11.09 -0.27 -6.09
C CYS A 466 -11.09 -1.00 -7.43
N HIS A 467 -10.53 -2.22 -7.48
CA HIS A 467 -10.66 -3.11 -8.63
C HIS A 467 -11.98 -3.90 -8.59
N SER A 468 -12.50 -4.17 -7.40
CA SER A 468 -13.80 -4.78 -7.13
C SER A 468 -14.33 -4.30 -5.77
N GLU A 469 -15.61 -4.50 -5.50
CA GLU A 469 -16.21 -4.18 -4.20
C GLU A 469 -15.49 -4.90 -3.03
N GLU A 470 -15.06 -6.15 -3.27
CA GLU A 470 -14.36 -6.96 -2.28
C GLU A 470 -12.94 -6.45 -2.00
N ASP A 471 -12.31 -5.79 -2.97
CA ASP A 471 -10.96 -5.22 -2.89
C ASP A 471 -10.97 -3.72 -2.55
N SER A 472 -12.08 -3.21 -2.06
CA SER A 472 -12.19 -1.82 -1.64
C SER A 472 -11.28 -1.52 -0.45
N GLN A 473 -10.53 -0.43 -0.54
CA GLN A 473 -9.69 0.08 0.56
C GLN A 473 -10.50 0.37 1.84
N CYS A 474 -11.82 0.50 1.74
CA CYS A 474 -12.71 0.73 2.89
C CYS A 474 -12.62 -0.38 3.93
N ARG A 475 -12.31 -1.62 3.54
CA ARG A 475 -12.17 -2.77 4.46
C ARG A 475 -11.04 -2.59 5.48
N PHE A 476 -10.01 -1.83 5.14
CA PHE A 476 -8.82 -1.59 5.96
C PHE A 476 -8.65 -0.11 6.28
N CYS A 477 -9.69 0.70 6.06
CA CYS A 477 -9.62 2.14 6.26
C CYS A 477 -9.78 2.49 7.75
N ASP A 478 -8.80 3.15 8.33
CA ASP A 478 -8.82 3.62 9.73
C ASP A 478 -9.98 4.59 10.00
N TRP A 479 -10.51 5.21 8.97
CA TRP A 479 -11.58 6.20 9.04
C TRP A 479 -12.97 5.66 8.77
N ALA A 480 -13.12 4.35 8.57
CA ALA A 480 -14.42 3.73 8.22
C ALA A 480 -15.52 4.05 9.22
N SER A 481 -15.21 4.05 10.52
CA SER A 481 -16.16 4.36 11.60
C SER A 481 -16.64 5.82 11.61
N ALA A 482 -15.86 6.75 11.06
CA ALA A 482 -16.23 8.16 10.92
C ALA A 482 -16.84 8.47 9.55
N CYS A 483 -16.48 7.67 8.55
CA CYS A 483 -16.90 7.85 7.15
C CYS A 483 -18.35 7.43 6.92
N HIS A 484 -18.74 6.25 7.41
CA HIS A 484 -20.04 5.63 7.14
C HIS A 484 -20.37 5.53 5.65
N PHE A 485 -19.36 5.24 4.82
CA PHE A 485 -19.46 5.14 3.37
C PHE A 485 -20.62 4.21 2.96
N ARG A 486 -21.41 4.65 1.98
CA ARG A 486 -22.45 3.85 1.33
C ARG A 486 -22.47 4.17 -0.15
N ASP A 487 -22.08 3.21 -0.97
CA ASP A 487 -22.06 3.37 -2.41
C ASP A 487 -23.42 3.80 -2.98
N GLY A 488 -23.41 4.77 -3.89
CA GLY A 488 -24.60 5.33 -4.51
C GLY A 488 -25.45 6.23 -3.60
N GLN A 489 -25.02 6.51 -2.36
CA GLN A 489 -25.74 7.42 -1.48
C GLN A 489 -25.10 8.81 -1.51
N ASP A 490 -25.87 9.83 -1.91
CA ASP A 490 -25.43 11.21 -2.03
C ASP A 490 -24.29 11.37 -3.04
N ARG A 491 -23.10 11.71 -2.55
CA ARG A 491 -21.86 11.82 -3.32
C ARG A 491 -20.89 10.66 -3.07
N ASP A 492 -21.31 9.68 -2.26
CA ASP A 492 -20.53 8.47 -2.00
C ASP A 492 -20.62 7.54 -3.21
N HIS A 493 -19.49 7.17 -3.77
CA HIS A 493 -19.44 6.24 -4.89
C HIS A 493 -18.11 5.51 -4.97
N LEU A 494 -18.14 4.28 -5.47
CA LEU A 494 -16.93 3.54 -5.80
C LEU A 494 -16.38 4.01 -7.14
N ARG A 495 -15.09 4.26 -7.21
CA ARG A 495 -14.37 4.50 -8.47
C ARG A 495 -13.65 3.23 -8.88
N TYR A 496 -14.16 2.58 -9.93
CA TYR A 496 -13.61 1.31 -10.40
C TYR A 496 -12.37 1.52 -11.25
N ILE A 497 -11.29 0.82 -10.89
CA ILE A 497 -10.05 0.74 -11.66
C ILE A 497 -10.25 -0.36 -12.71
N LEU A 498 -10.69 0.04 -13.90
CA LEU A 498 -10.92 -0.89 -15.00
C LEU A 498 -9.58 -1.25 -15.66
N PRO A 499 -9.34 -2.56 -15.94
CA PRO A 499 -8.18 -2.97 -16.70
C PRO A 499 -8.11 -2.24 -18.04
N VAL A 500 -6.91 -1.85 -18.44
CA VAL A 500 -6.66 -1.19 -19.71
C VAL A 500 -5.49 -1.89 -20.43
N LYS A 501 -5.62 -2.12 -21.73
CA LYS A 501 -4.50 -2.62 -22.52
C LYS A 501 -3.50 -1.49 -22.78
N PRO A 502 -2.19 -1.80 -22.87
CA PRO A 502 -1.19 -0.77 -23.14
C PRO A 502 -1.49 0.06 -24.39
N GLU A 503 -1.94 -0.59 -25.47
CA GLU A 503 -2.26 0.09 -26.73
C GLU A 503 -3.41 1.08 -26.57
N GLU A 504 -4.47 0.69 -25.86
CA GLU A 504 -5.63 1.54 -25.55
C GLU A 504 -5.21 2.74 -24.71
N PHE A 505 -4.40 2.51 -23.66
CA PHE A 505 -3.89 3.59 -22.81
C PHE A 505 -3.07 4.62 -23.60
N TRP A 506 -2.17 4.17 -24.46
CA TRP A 506 -1.35 5.06 -25.28
C TRP A 506 -2.17 5.82 -26.31
N GLN A 507 -3.16 5.19 -26.92
CA GLN A 507 -4.09 5.83 -27.84
C GLN A 507 -4.91 6.93 -27.14
N GLU A 508 -5.43 6.66 -25.95
CA GLU A 508 -6.13 7.67 -25.14
C GLU A 508 -5.26 8.91 -24.87
N LEU A 509 -3.97 8.71 -24.59
CA LEU A 509 -3.03 9.83 -24.41
C LEU A 509 -2.71 10.57 -25.72
N GLU A 510 -2.79 9.90 -26.89
CA GLU A 510 -2.58 10.49 -28.21
C GLU A 510 -3.71 11.38 -28.66
N GLU A 511 -4.93 10.95 -28.47
CA GLU A 511 -6.12 11.70 -28.88
C GLU A 511 -6.29 13.02 -28.11
N GLY A 512 -5.34 13.35 -27.26
CA GLY A 512 -5.19 14.68 -26.60
C GLY A 512 -6.27 14.95 -25.56
N GLY A 513 -7.09 14.02 -25.47
CA GLY A 513 -8.26 14.17 -24.70
C GLY A 513 -8.12 13.49 -23.39
N GLY A 514 -8.34 12.84 -22.88
CA GLY A 514 -8.58 12.38 -21.55
C GLY A 514 -8.61 13.58 -20.62
N GLU A 515 -9.72 14.28 -20.51
CA GLU A 515 -10.03 14.80 -19.18
C GLU A 515 -9.77 13.62 -18.25
N PRO A 516 -8.97 13.81 -17.17
CA PRO A 516 -8.76 12.74 -16.20
C PRO A 516 -10.16 12.25 -15.82
N TRP A 517 -10.41 10.99 -16.03
CA TRP A 517 -11.72 10.37 -16.07
C TRP A 517 -12.59 10.84 -14.91
N GLN A 518 -13.65 11.57 -15.23
CA GLN A 518 -14.81 11.78 -14.37
C GLN A 518 -15.69 10.54 -14.55
N ASN A 519 -15.67 9.65 -13.60
CA ASN A 519 -16.73 8.63 -13.44
C ASN A 519 -17.74 9.12 -12.42
#